data_37503aa9491259d42e33ae198fdbce44
#
_entry.id   37503aa9491259d42e33ae198fdbce44
#
_cell.length_a   1.000
_cell.length_b   1.000
_cell.length_c   1.000
_cell.angle_alpha   90.00
_cell.angle_beta   90.00
_cell.angle_gamma   90.00
#
_symmetry.space_group_name_H-M   'P 1'
#
loop_
_entity.id
_entity.type
_entity.pdbx_description
1 polymer ?
#
loop_
_entity_poly.entity_id
_entity_poly.type
_entity_poly.pdbx_seq_one_letter_code
_entity_poly.pdbx_strand_id
1 'polypeptide(L)'
;MGLVKVWDKEIKGKLYAVGDIHGCYNLLMSRLNVIGFDFKNDLLVAVGDLVDRGIQNQECIALLDQPWFASVKGNHEDLVIMGAINKSYYNCHIQNGGEWFYGLDYQAQQEIIKKLKTLPIALEVNHNGKKYGFVHGHIEQNDWQEFKSDLSNFDQAKHIIEHKRFPTELAMWGRDRFDTDNLHYTHVSGVDAVIMGHTV
;
A
#
# COMPACT_ATOMS: atom_id res chain seq x y z
N MET A 1 7.17 6.21 -12.35
CA MET A 1 7.66 5.32 -11.29
C MET A 1 7.05 3.96 -11.54
N GLY A 2 7.80 2.85 -11.34
CA GLY A 2 7.27 1.51 -11.59
C GLY A 2 6.21 1.11 -10.56
N LEU A 3 5.25 0.28 -10.98
CA LEU A 3 4.23 -0.28 -10.09
C LEU A 3 4.82 -1.23 -9.05
N VAL A 4 5.98 -1.80 -9.34
CA VAL A 4 6.75 -2.68 -8.46
C VAL A 4 8.05 -2.00 -8.07
N LYS A 5 8.40 -2.06 -6.80
CA LYS A 5 9.67 -1.56 -6.26
C LYS A 5 10.36 -2.65 -5.46
N VAL A 6 11.69 -2.71 -5.55
CA VAL A 6 12.53 -3.48 -4.64
C VAL A 6 13.21 -2.49 -3.71
N TRP A 7 13.20 -2.78 -2.41
CA TRP A 7 13.92 -1.97 -1.43
C TRP A 7 15.42 -2.17 -1.61
N ASP A 8 16.13 -1.10 -1.90
CA ASP A 8 17.54 -1.12 -2.29
C ASP A 8 18.52 -0.62 -1.21
N LYS A 9 17.97 -0.19 -0.05
CA LYS A 9 18.80 0.28 1.06
C LYS A 9 19.06 -0.84 2.06
N GLU A 10 20.25 -0.81 2.68
CA GLU A 10 20.61 -1.72 3.76
C GLU A 10 19.70 -1.49 4.98
N ILE A 11 19.19 -2.59 5.56
CA ILE A 11 18.47 -2.61 6.84
C ILE A 11 19.43 -3.19 7.86
N LYS A 12 19.99 -2.33 8.72
CA LYS A 12 20.99 -2.74 9.73
C LYS A 12 20.36 -3.39 10.96
N GLY A 13 19.13 -3.03 11.26
CA GLY A 13 18.35 -3.54 12.39
C GLY A 13 17.29 -4.54 11.96
N LYS A 14 16.06 -4.34 12.42
CA LYS A 14 14.91 -5.22 12.17
C LYS A 14 14.01 -4.68 11.06
N LEU A 15 13.31 -5.60 10.40
CA LEU A 15 12.21 -5.28 9.50
C LEU A 15 10.88 -5.46 10.25
N TYR A 16 10.06 -4.43 10.24
CA TYR A 16 8.71 -4.44 10.80
C TYR A 16 7.67 -4.18 9.71
N ALA A 17 6.50 -4.73 9.91
CA ALA A 17 5.31 -4.45 9.10
C ALA A 17 4.24 -3.78 9.96
N VAL A 18 3.45 -2.89 9.35
CA VAL A 18 2.25 -2.31 9.95
C VAL A 18 1.10 -2.37 8.96
N GLY A 19 -0.10 -2.67 9.44
CA GLY A 19 -1.34 -2.62 8.68
C GLY A 19 -1.78 -1.19 8.37
N ASP A 20 -3.06 -1.05 8.05
CA ASP A 20 -3.72 0.19 7.71
C ASP A 20 -3.59 1.20 8.88
N ILE A 21 -3.05 2.39 8.61
CA ILE A 21 -2.76 3.40 9.65
C ILE A 21 -3.91 4.38 9.82
N HIS A 22 -4.59 4.71 8.73
CA HIS A 22 -5.78 5.55 8.72
C HIS A 22 -5.69 6.81 9.60
N GLY A 23 -4.71 7.67 9.34
CA GLY A 23 -4.57 8.94 10.05
C GLY A 23 -4.30 8.82 11.56
N CYS A 24 -3.81 7.68 12.03
CA CYS A 24 -3.52 7.41 13.45
C CYS A 24 -2.02 7.57 13.79
N TYR A 25 -1.38 8.64 13.35
CA TYR A 25 0.06 8.89 13.51
C TYR A 25 0.55 8.76 14.95
N ASN A 26 -0.10 9.42 15.92
CA ASN A 26 0.33 9.38 17.32
C ASN A 26 0.26 7.97 17.91
N LEU A 27 -0.76 7.19 17.52
CA LEU A 27 -0.89 5.80 17.96
C LEU A 27 0.28 4.96 17.40
N LEU A 28 0.60 5.11 16.12
CA LEU A 28 1.73 4.44 15.50
C LEU A 28 3.04 4.79 16.22
N MET A 29 3.33 6.08 16.41
CA MET A 29 4.56 6.53 17.06
C MET A 29 4.66 6.03 18.50
N SER A 30 3.55 6.01 19.23
CA SER A 30 3.49 5.42 20.57
C SER A 30 3.82 3.93 20.56
N ARG A 31 3.30 3.17 19.60
CA ARG A 31 3.59 1.73 19.47
C ARG A 31 5.04 1.46 19.09
N LEU A 32 5.61 2.23 18.18
CA LEU A 32 7.02 2.14 17.81
C LEU A 32 7.93 2.39 19.02
N ASN A 33 7.56 3.35 19.87
CA ASN A 33 8.28 3.64 21.11
C ASN A 33 8.23 2.46 22.10
N VAL A 34 7.04 1.86 22.28
CA VAL A 34 6.83 0.72 23.18
C VAL A 34 7.65 -0.50 22.78
N ILE A 35 7.78 -0.78 21.46
CA ILE A 35 8.55 -1.91 20.97
C ILE A 35 10.06 -1.62 20.89
N GLY A 36 10.49 -0.39 21.21
CA GLY A 36 11.89 0.02 21.12
C GLY A 36 12.41 0.08 19.68
N PHE A 37 11.58 0.62 18.75
CA PHE A 37 11.97 0.77 17.34
C PHE A 37 13.17 1.69 17.21
N ASP A 38 14.21 1.23 16.52
CA ASP A 38 15.41 2.01 16.25
C ASP A 38 15.29 2.76 14.92
N PHE A 39 14.91 4.04 14.99
CA PHE A 39 14.72 4.92 13.82
C PHE A 39 15.96 5.12 12.94
N LYS A 40 17.15 4.67 13.39
CA LYS A 40 18.38 4.75 12.59
C LYS A 40 18.70 3.46 11.84
N ASN A 41 18.26 2.31 12.37
CA ASN A 41 18.69 1.01 11.89
C ASN A 41 17.54 0.11 11.42
N ASP A 42 16.31 0.29 11.96
CA ASP A 42 15.15 -0.52 11.61
C ASP A 42 14.42 0.06 10.37
N LEU A 43 13.68 -0.79 9.70
CA LEU A 43 12.75 -0.41 8.64
C LEU A 43 11.32 -0.80 9.03
N LEU A 44 10.40 0.14 8.94
CA LEU A 44 8.95 -0.10 9.01
C LEU A 44 8.34 -0.02 7.61
N VAL A 45 7.61 -1.05 7.21
CA VAL A 45 6.84 -1.06 5.96
C VAL A 45 5.35 -1.10 6.27
N ALA A 46 4.61 -0.10 5.80
CA ALA A 46 3.14 -0.09 5.84
C ALA A 46 2.57 -0.74 4.58
N VAL A 47 1.45 -1.42 4.74
CA VAL A 47 0.76 -2.06 3.62
C VAL A 47 -0.25 -1.14 2.92
N GLY A 48 -0.11 0.17 3.03
CA GLY A 48 -1.04 1.17 2.46
C GLY A 48 -2.04 1.69 3.49
N ASP A 49 -3.05 2.40 3.00
CA ASP A 49 -4.10 3.03 3.79
C ASP A 49 -3.55 3.88 4.95
N LEU A 50 -2.64 4.79 4.59
CA LEU A 50 -2.05 5.75 5.53
C LEU A 50 -3.05 6.79 5.98
N VAL A 51 -4.02 7.12 5.13
CA VAL A 51 -4.94 8.25 5.25
C VAL A 51 -6.39 7.83 5.47
N ASP A 52 -7.24 8.84 5.68
CA ASP A 52 -8.68 8.76 5.92
C ASP A 52 -9.07 8.20 7.29
N ARG A 53 -10.32 8.41 7.70
CA ARG A 53 -10.93 7.98 8.96
C ARG A 53 -10.36 8.69 10.19
N GLY A 54 -9.06 8.69 10.38
CA GLY A 54 -8.38 9.41 11.47
C GLY A 54 -8.11 10.88 11.12
N ILE A 55 -7.57 11.61 12.10
CA ILE A 55 -7.43 13.08 12.00
C ILE A 55 -6.01 13.54 11.62
N GLN A 56 -5.01 12.65 11.65
CA GLN A 56 -3.60 13.00 11.45
C GLN A 56 -3.10 12.52 10.07
N ASN A 57 -3.86 12.84 9.02
CA ASN A 57 -3.60 12.35 7.67
C ASN A 57 -2.30 12.93 7.08
N GLN A 58 -2.06 14.22 7.29
CA GLN A 58 -0.86 14.89 6.76
C GLN A 58 0.41 14.38 7.46
N GLU A 59 0.35 14.13 8.77
CA GLU A 59 1.43 13.52 9.53
C GLU A 59 1.74 12.10 9.06
N CYS A 60 0.72 11.30 8.75
CA CYS A 60 0.92 9.97 8.17
C CYS A 60 1.56 10.03 6.77
N ILE A 61 1.16 10.98 5.93
CA ILE A 61 1.78 11.24 4.62
C ILE A 61 3.24 11.68 4.79
N ALA A 62 3.56 12.49 5.82
CA ALA A 62 4.92 12.93 6.08
C ALA A 62 5.88 11.79 6.48
N LEU A 63 5.37 10.65 6.95
CA LEU A 63 6.18 9.45 7.18
C LEU A 63 6.92 9.00 5.91
N LEU A 64 6.36 9.23 4.73
CA LEU A 64 6.98 8.87 3.45
C LEU A 64 8.31 9.59 3.17
N ASP A 65 8.62 10.65 3.90
CA ASP A 65 9.91 11.37 3.82
C ASP A 65 10.94 10.77 4.77
N GLN A 66 10.56 9.85 5.63
CA GLN A 66 11.45 9.27 6.63
C GLN A 66 12.27 8.11 6.03
N PRO A 67 13.58 8.05 6.29
CA PRO A 67 14.44 6.98 5.74
C PRO A 67 14.13 5.59 6.29
N TRP A 68 13.45 5.51 7.44
CA TRP A 68 13.08 4.29 8.14
C TRP A 68 11.66 3.82 7.82
N PHE A 69 10.95 4.51 6.91
CA PHE A 69 9.57 4.19 6.57
C PHE A 69 9.41 3.95 5.07
N ALA A 70 8.62 2.95 4.73
CA ALA A 70 8.16 2.70 3.37
C ALA A 70 6.69 2.29 3.38
N SER A 71 6.00 2.45 2.26
CA SER A 71 4.63 1.98 2.10
C SER A 71 4.38 1.53 0.66
N VAL A 72 3.44 0.59 0.50
CA VAL A 72 2.74 0.38 -0.76
C VAL A 72 1.52 1.30 -0.83
N LYS A 73 0.90 1.40 -2.00
CA LYS A 73 -0.34 2.15 -2.21
C LYS A 73 -1.54 1.30 -1.80
N GLY A 74 -2.37 1.81 -0.92
CA GLY A 74 -3.68 1.26 -0.61
C GLY A 74 -4.80 1.89 -1.45
N ASN A 75 -6.02 1.39 -1.27
CA ASN A 75 -7.19 1.94 -1.96
C ASN A 75 -7.54 3.34 -1.46
N HIS A 76 -7.24 3.69 -0.24
CA HIS A 76 -7.47 5.05 0.27
C HIS A 76 -6.53 6.08 -0.38
N GLU A 77 -5.28 5.75 -0.63
CA GLU A 77 -4.41 6.61 -1.44
C GLU A 77 -4.91 6.77 -2.88
N ASP A 78 -5.47 5.69 -3.47
CA ASP A 78 -6.08 5.75 -4.80
C ASP A 78 -7.35 6.61 -4.81
N LEU A 79 -8.17 6.55 -3.76
CA LEU A 79 -9.32 7.41 -3.56
C LEU A 79 -8.94 8.90 -3.52
N VAL A 80 -7.87 9.27 -2.81
CA VAL A 80 -7.34 10.66 -2.82
C VAL A 80 -6.97 11.08 -4.24
N ILE A 81 -6.20 10.24 -4.95
CA ILE A 81 -5.67 10.56 -6.29
C ILE A 81 -6.80 10.69 -7.31
N MET A 82 -7.69 9.71 -7.34
CA MET A 82 -8.76 9.62 -8.34
C MET A 82 -9.96 10.49 -8.00
N GLY A 83 -10.25 10.70 -6.72
CA GLY A 83 -11.32 11.57 -6.25
C GLY A 83 -11.15 13.03 -6.66
N ALA A 84 -9.91 13.47 -6.87
CA ALA A 84 -9.60 14.81 -7.37
C ALA A 84 -10.08 15.05 -8.84
N ILE A 85 -10.28 13.99 -9.63
CA ILE A 85 -10.55 14.07 -11.07
C ILE A 85 -11.78 13.27 -11.52
N ASN A 86 -12.35 12.44 -10.66
CA ASN A 86 -13.48 11.55 -10.99
C ASN A 86 -14.56 11.63 -9.93
N LYS A 87 -15.79 11.98 -10.32
CA LYS A 87 -16.91 12.18 -9.41
C LYS A 87 -17.34 10.92 -8.64
N SER A 88 -17.25 9.75 -9.26
CA SER A 88 -17.56 8.48 -8.59
C SER A 88 -16.58 8.19 -7.47
N TYR A 89 -15.28 8.35 -7.75
CA TYR A 89 -14.22 8.22 -6.75
C TYR A 89 -14.33 9.28 -5.64
N TYR A 90 -14.66 10.52 -5.99
CA TYR A 90 -14.95 11.57 -5.00
C TYR A 90 -16.05 11.13 -4.02
N ASN A 91 -17.18 10.66 -4.52
CA ASN A 91 -18.29 10.22 -3.67
C ASN A 91 -17.87 9.03 -2.78
N CYS A 92 -17.16 8.07 -3.33
CA CYS A 92 -16.61 6.94 -2.58
C CYS A 92 -15.64 7.41 -1.50
N HIS A 93 -14.73 8.35 -1.82
CA HIS A 93 -13.76 8.90 -0.88
C HIS A 93 -14.43 9.60 0.30
N ILE A 94 -15.43 10.45 0.04
CA ILE A 94 -16.23 11.11 1.09
C ILE A 94 -16.87 10.06 2.02
N GLN A 95 -17.49 9.02 1.48
CA GLN A 95 -18.12 7.95 2.26
C GLN A 95 -17.13 7.12 3.09
N ASN A 96 -15.86 7.20 2.76
CA ASN A 96 -14.78 6.46 3.44
C ASN A 96 -13.86 7.34 4.31
N GLY A 97 -14.29 8.56 4.65
CA GLY A 97 -13.61 9.46 5.59
C GLY A 97 -12.61 10.40 4.94
N GLY A 98 -12.78 10.68 3.64
CA GLY A 98 -11.89 11.53 2.85
C GLY A 98 -12.21 13.02 2.82
N GLU A 99 -13.17 13.51 3.63
CA GLU A 99 -13.59 14.92 3.65
C GLU A 99 -12.42 15.88 3.95
N TRP A 100 -11.50 15.46 4.80
CA TRP A 100 -10.34 16.24 5.20
C TRP A 100 -9.53 16.75 4.00
N PHE A 101 -9.41 15.97 2.94
CA PHE A 101 -8.62 16.28 1.75
C PHE A 101 -9.23 17.45 0.96
N TYR A 102 -10.56 17.47 0.81
CA TYR A 102 -11.26 18.51 0.04
C TYR A 102 -11.40 19.84 0.80
N GLY A 103 -11.10 19.84 2.10
CA GLY A 103 -11.00 21.06 2.92
C GLY A 103 -9.64 21.78 2.81
N LEU A 104 -8.65 21.16 2.17
CA LEU A 104 -7.34 21.73 1.94
C LEU A 104 -7.35 22.70 0.75
N ASP A 105 -6.42 23.67 0.73
CA ASP A 105 -6.20 24.47 -0.47
C ASP A 105 -5.66 23.64 -1.64
N TYR A 106 -5.78 24.18 -2.84
CA TYR A 106 -5.41 23.48 -4.09
C TYR A 106 -3.93 23.07 -4.11
N GLN A 107 -3.02 23.92 -3.61
CA GLN A 107 -1.60 23.61 -3.63
C GLN A 107 -1.28 22.42 -2.71
N ALA A 108 -1.83 22.41 -1.51
CA ALA A 108 -1.67 21.30 -0.57
C ALA A 108 -2.25 19.97 -1.15
N GLN A 109 -3.42 20.04 -1.79
CA GLN A 109 -3.98 18.88 -2.48
C GLN A 109 -3.03 18.34 -3.56
N GLN A 110 -2.44 19.19 -4.40
CA GLN A 110 -1.53 18.76 -5.47
C GLN A 110 -0.22 18.17 -4.91
N GLU A 111 0.32 18.71 -3.83
CA GLU A 111 1.51 18.18 -3.17
C GLU A 111 1.25 16.77 -2.60
N ILE A 112 0.11 16.58 -1.95
CA ILE A 112 -0.33 15.27 -1.44
C ILE A 112 -0.48 14.27 -2.60
N ILE A 113 -1.24 14.62 -3.64
CA ILE A 113 -1.44 13.75 -4.81
C ILE A 113 -0.09 13.37 -5.43
N LYS A 114 0.82 14.34 -5.59
CA LYS A 114 2.15 14.09 -6.15
C LYS A 114 2.92 13.08 -5.29
N LYS A 115 2.87 13.21 -3.98
CA LYS A 115 3.54 12.31 -3.04
C LYS A 115 2.93 10.91 -3.08
N LEU A 116 1.61 10.77 -2.99
CA LEU A 116 0.91 9.48 -3.02
C LEU A 116 1.08 8.74 -4.36
N LYS A 117 1.21 9.46 -5.47
CA LYS A 117 1.53 8.88 -6.79
C LYS A 117 2.92 8.24 -6.85
N THR A 118 3.80 8.50 -5.89
CA THR A 118 5.12 7.85 -5.85
C THR A 118 5.10 6.46 -5.22
N LEU A 119 4.01 6.09 -4.56
CA LEU A 119 3.87 4.80 -3.90
C LEU A 119 3.79 3.66 -4.93
N PRO A 120 4.56 2.58 -4.76
CA PRO A 120 4.41 1.39 -5.57
C PRO A 120 3.14 0.62 -5.18
N ILE A 121 2.63 -0.21 -6.08
CA ILE A 121 1.55 -1.18 -5.79
C ILE A 121 2.11 -2.38 -5.03
N ALA A 122 3.32 -2.81 -5.38
CA ALA A 122 4.03 -3.89 -4.70
C ALA A 122 5.43 -3.46 -4.30
N LEU A 123 5.86 -3.85 -3.10
CA LEU A 123 7.20 -3.64 -2.59
C LEU A 123 7.82 -4.98 -2.20
N GLU A 124 9.02 -5.25 -2.70
CA GLU A 124 9.83 -6.41 -2.29
C GLU A 124 10.94 -5.94 -1.37
N VAL A 125 11.14 -6.62 -0.24
CA VAL A 125 12.20 -6.34 0.72
C VAL A 125 12.99 -7.60 0.98
N ASN A 126 14.31 -7.54 0.78
CA ASN A 126 15.23 -8.62 1.17
C ASN A 126 15.88 -8.28 2.52
N HIS A 127 15.74 -9.16 3.50
CA HIS A 127 16.30 -8.97 4.83
C HIS A 127 16.69 -10.30 5.49
N ASN A 128 17.91 -10.39 6.01
CA ASN A 128 18.45 -11.59 6.66
C ASN A 128 18.30 -12.89 5.83
N GLY A 129 18.58 -12.81 4.53
CA GLY A 129 18.51 -13.94 3.61
C GLY A 129 17.08 -14.36 3.24
N LYS A 130 16.06 -13.64 3.67
CA LYS A 130 14.66 -13.86 3.36
C LYS A 130 14.12 -12.76 2.47
N LYS A 131 13.11 -13.09 1.68
CA LYS A 131 12.41 -12.19 0.77
C LYS A 131 10.96 -12.01 1.21
N TYR A 132 10.55 -10.75 1.38
CA TYR A 132 9.21 -10.37 1.80
C TYR A 132 8.54 -9.54 0.72
N GLY A 133 7.31 -9.90 0.35
CA GLY A 133 6.45 -9.12 -0.53
C GLY A 133 5.43 -8.32 0.29
N PHE A 134 5.18 -7.08 -0.09
CA PHE A 134 4.16 -6.22 0.49
C PHE A 134 3.20 -5.76 -0.61
N VAL A 135 1.91 -5.91 -0.36
CA VAL A 135 0.81 -5.45 -1.20
C VAL A 135 -0.36 -5.08 -0.30
N HIS A 136 -1.23 -4.16 -0.72
CA HIS A 136 -2.32 -3.73 0.14
C HIS A 136 -3.45 -4.77 0.23
N GLY A 137 -4.05 -5.12 -0.92
CA GLY A 137 -5.25 -5.97 -0.97
C GLY A 137 -4.92 -7.42 -1.27
N HIS A 138 -4.92 -7.79 -2.53
CA HIS A 138 -4.89 -9.17 -2.96
C HIS A 138 -3.91 -9.40 -4.11
N ILE A 139 -3.36 -10.62 -4.21
CA ILE A 139 -2.63 -11.10 -5.37
C ILE A 139 -3.35 -12.34 -5.94
N GLU A 140 -3.62 -12.34 -7.24
CA GLU A 140 -4.32 -13.44 -7.92
C GLU A 140 -3.43 -14.68 -8.03
N GLN A 141 -2.14 -14.48 -8.32
CA GLN A 141 -1.17 -15.53 -8.58
C GLN A 141 -0.68 -16.21 -7.29
N ASN A 142 -0.33 -17.49 -7.37
CA ASN A 142 0.38 -18.20 -6.32
C ASN A 142 1.91 -18.17 -6.52
N ASP A 143 2.38 -17.21 -7.32
CA ASP A 143 3.81 -16.94 -7.58
C ASP A 143 4.07 -15.43 -7.59
N TRP A 144 5.07 -15.01 -6.81
CA TRP A 144 5.41 -13.60 -6.64
C TRP A 144 6.00 -12.97 -7.91
N GLN A 145 6.76 -13.74 -8.71
CA GLN A 145 7.33 -13.22 -9.94
C GLN A 145 6.28 -13.05 -11.03
N GLU A 146 5.33 -13.98 -11.12
CA GLU A 146 4.19 -13.89 -12.03
C GLU A 146 3.36 -12.65 -11.68
N PHE A 147 3.02 -12.45 -10.40
CA PHE A 147 2.31 -11.24 -9.94
C PHE A 147 3.05 -9.95 -10.33
N LYS A 148 4.37 -9.86 -10.09
CA LYS A 148 5.15 -8.68 -10.47
C LYS A 148 5.19 -8.50 -11.99
N SER A 149 5.26 -9.57 -12.75
CA SER A 149 5.21 -9.54 -14.21
C SER A 149 3.89 -9.00 -14.72
N ASP A 150 2.77 -9.46 -14.16
CA ASP A 150 1.43 -8.98 -14.52
C ASP A 150 1.25 -7.49 -14.22
N LEU A 151 1.73 -7.01 -13.08
CA LEU A 151 1.73 -5.59 -12.77
C LEU A 151 2.58 -4.77 -13.76
N SER A 152 3.75 -5.29 -14.13
CA SER A 152 4.71 -4.56 -14.97
C SER A 152 4.32 -4.54 -16.44
N ASN A 153 3.66 -5.61 -16.91
CA ASN A 153 3.26 -5.81 -18.31
C ASN A 153 1.76 -5.56 -18.52
N PHE A 154 1.10 -4.90 -17.59
CA PHE A 154 -0.34 -4.66 -17.63
C PHE A 154 -0.74 -3.89 -18.89
N ASP A 155 -1.57 -4.53 -19.70
CA ASP A 155 -2.24 -3.94 -20.88
C ASP A 155 -3.73 -3.81 -20.59
N GLN A 156 -4.18 -2.57 -20.35
CA GLN A 156 -5.57 -2.28 -20.03
C GLN A 156 -6.53 -2.72 -21.14
N ALA A 157 -6.19 -2.52 -22.40
CA ALA A 157 -7.06 -2.87 -23.52
C ALA A 157 -7.25 -4.38 -23.61
N LYS A 158 -6.18 -5.15 -23.42
CA LYS A 158 -6.23 -6.61 -23.40
C LYS A 158 -7.11 -7.13 -22.26
N HIS A 159 -6.96 -6.58 -21.03
CA HIS A 159 -7.76 -7.00 -19.88
C HIS A 159 -9.26 -6.71 -20.07
N ILE A 160 -9.62 -5.58 -20.67
CA ILE A 160 -11.01 -5.25 -21.01
C ILE A 160 -11.58 -6.31 -22.00
N ILE A 161 -10.82 -6.66 -23.04
CA ILE A 161 -11.25 -7.65 -24.04
C ILE A 161 -11.43 -9.04 -23.41
N GLU A 162 -10.51 -9.43 -22.51
CA GLU A 162 -10.54 -10.73 -21.84
C GLU A 162 -11.46 -10.77 -20.61
N HIS A 163 -12.16 -9.66 -20.30
CA HIS A 163 -13.02 -9.50 -19.11
C HIS A 163 -12.30 -9.85 -17.78
N LYS A 164 -11.00 -9.62 -17.71
CA LYS A 164 -10.20 -9.84 -16.50
C LYS A 164 -10.21 -8.61 -15.60
N ARG A 165 -10.19 -8.83 -14.29
CA ARG A 165 -9.98 -7.76 -13.31
C ARG A 165 -8.57 -7.18 -13.46
N PHE A 166 -8.44 -5.88 -13.25
CA PHE A 166 -7.13 -5.21 -13.36
C PHE A 166 -6.21 -5.63 -12.21
N PRO A 167 -4.97 -6.05 -12.48
CA PRO A 167 -4.02 -6.44 -11.44
C PRO A 167 -3.79 -5.36 -10.39
N THR A 168 -3.78 -4.09 -10.80
CA THR A 168 -3.65 -2.94 -9.89
C THR A 168 -4.88 -2.76 -9.00
N GLU A 169 -6.08 -2.99 -9.54
CA GLU A 169 -7.33 -2.94 -8.78
C GLU A 169 -7.40 -4.06 -7.76
N LEU A 170 -7.06 -5.29 -8.18
CA LEU A 170 -6.98 -6.44 -7.28
C LEU A 170 -5.98 -6.21 -6.14
N ALA A 171 -4.80 -5.69 -6.48
CA ALA A 171 -3.74 -5.42 -5.51
C ALA A 171 -4.11 -4.34 -4.47
N MET A 172 -5.09 -3.47 -4.77
CA MET A 172 -5.54 -2.43 -3.84
C MET A 172 -6.92 -2.71 -3.22
N TRP A 173 -7.82 -3.42 -3.90
CA TRP A 173 -9.22 -3.58 -3.49
C TRP A 173 -9.64 -5.03 -3.29
N GLY A 174 -8.85 -6.00 -3.75
CA GLY A 174 -9.21 -7.41 -3.71
C GLY A 174 -9.16 -7.99 -2.29
N ARG A 175 -10.05 -8.97 -2.01
CA ARG A 175 -10.15 -9.67 -0.73
C ARG A 175 -10.19 -11.19 -0.86
N ASP A 176 -10.17 -11.69 -2.10
CA ASP A 176 -10.48 -13.09 -2.41
C ASP A 176 -9.56 -14.11 -1.70
N ARG A 177 -8.30 -13.72 -1.41
CA ARG A 177 -7.34 -14.60 -0.71
C ARG A 177 -7.66 -14.80 0.77
N PHE A 178 -8.49 -13.94 1.36
CA PHE A 178 -8.95 -14.07 2.75
C PHE A 178 -10.25 -14.87 2.87
N ASP A 179 -10.87 -15.25 1.75
CA ASP A 179 -12.00 -16.17 1.74
C ASP A 179 -11.49 -17.59 1.99
N THR A 180 -11.75 -18.11 3.18
CA THR A 180 -11.27 -19.43 3.65
C THR A 180 -11.83 -20.59 2.84
N ASP A 181 -12.94 -20.38 2.13
CA ASP A 181 -13.58 -21.40 1.29
C ASP A 181 -12.96 -21.45 -0.11
N ASN A 182 -12.09 -20.51 -0.44
CA ASN A 182 -11.44 -20.43 -1.75
C ASN A 182 -10.14 -21.24 -1.79
N LEU A 183 -10.24 -22.52 -2.16
CA LEU A 183 -9.11 -23.44 -2.27
C LEU A 183 -8.16 -23.14 -3.46
N HIS A 184 -8.48 -22.14 -4.28
CA HIS A 184 -7.63 -21.72 -5.39
C HIS A 184 -6.32 -21.05 -4.89
N TYR A 185 -6.39 -20.35 -3.77
CA TYR A 185 -5.26 -19.62 -3.21
C TYR A 185 -4.45 -20.48 -2.27
N THR A 186 -3.18 -20.67 -2.61
CA THR A 186 -2.22 -21.46 -1.85
C THR A 186 -1.04 -20.57 -1.39
N HIS A 187 0.01 -21.19 -0.89
CA HIS A 187 1.27 -20.52 -0.62
C HIS A 187 1.80 -19.79 -1.86
N VAL A 188 2.30 -18.57 -1.69
CA VAL A 188 2.91 -17.78 -2.77
C VAL A 188 4.38 -18.16 -2.89
N SER A 189 4.76 -18.79 -3.99
CA SER A 189 6.15 -19.13 -4.28
C SER A 189 6.99 -17.89 -4.64
N GLY A 190 8.32 -18.00 -4.53
CA GLY A 190 9.26 -16.92 -4.87
C GLY A 190 9.47 -15.86 -3.80
N VAL A 191 8.75 -15.94 -2.66
CA VAL A 191 8.95 -15.13 -1.44
C VAL A 191 8.77 -16.00 -0.20
N ASP A 192 9.36 -15.58 0.93
CA ASP A 192 9.18 -16.25 2.23
C ASP A 192 7.84 -15.88 2.88
N ALA A 193 7.35 -14.68 2.64
CA ALA A 193 6.01 -14.24 3.06
C ALA A 193 5.51 -13.09 2.18
N VAL A 194 4.18 -13.01 2.03
CA VAL A 194 3.48 -11.82 1.52
C VAL A 194 2.70 -11.20 2.67
N ILE A 195 2.91 -9.92 2.90
CA ILE A 195 2.23 -9.12 3.92
C ILE A 195 1.15 -8.29 3.23
N MET A 196 -0.08 -8.40 3.71
CA MET A 196 -1.26 -7.75 3.16
C MET A 196 -2.03 -7.00 4.26
N GLY A 197 -2.80 -5.98 3.88
CA GLY A 197 -3.72 -5.20 4.72
C GLY A 197 -5.17 -5.31 4.25
N HIS A 198 -5.91 -4.18 4.24
CA HIS A 198 -7.24 -4.00 3.64
C HIS A 198 -8.37 -4.83 4.27
N THR A 199 -8.10 -5.97 4.85
CA THR A 199 -9.09 -6.88 5.42
C THR A 199 -8.85 -7.04 6.91
N VAL A 200 -9.90 -6.84 7.73
CA VAL A 200 -9.89 -6.90 9.19
C VAL A 200 -10.59 -8.18 9.64
#